data_ce01af8dd76552828e7928d79de77bfa
#
_entry.id   ce01af8dd76552828e7928d79de77bfa
#
_cell.length_a   1.000
_cell.length_b   1.000
_cell.length_c   1.000
_cell.angle_alpha   90.00
_cell.angle_beta   90.00
_cell.angle_gamma   90.00
#
_symmetry.space_group_name_H-M   'P 1'
#
loop_
_entity.id
_entity.type
_entity.pdbx_description
1 polymer ?
#
loop_
_entity_poly.entity_id
_entity_poly.type
_entity_poly.pdbx_seq_one_letter_code
_entity_poly.pdbx_strand_id
1 'polypeptide(L)'
;VYKRQRILKPCSKYKTYFEVIPYLESPCCFSYDQLLEGLSYFGDNYEKIVEIFSKLTNEKYGLHPSVGYFDCTNFYFEIDKEDDIRKKGPSKENRKDPIVGLGLLLDANQIPIGMELFPGNESEKPILRNVIKKLKAKNQIKGKTIHVADKGLNCAQNIAFSKENGDGYLFSKSVKSLPEKEKTWVLLDNDDWKDVRSRDGTLLYRYKSCVEKFPYTFEIDGKKKTLCFTEKRLVTYNPKLASKKKYEIAKQIEKARNLCYSQAKRSEYGDLGKYVDFIDEDGEKAKASINESMIEKELKFAGYNMLVTSEKDMDDIDIYNTYH
;
A
#
# COMPACT_ATOMS: atom_id res chain seq x y z
N VAL A 1 -22.45 -18.33 -14.68
CA VAL A 1 -23.51 -18.17 -13.66
C VAL A 1 -22.90 -17.77 -12.31
N TYR A 2 -22.08 -18.63 -11.67
CA TYR A 2 -21.50 -18.35 -10.34
C TYR A 2 -20.82 -16.98 -10.21
N LYS A 3 -20.03 -16.54 -11.20
CA LYS A 3 -19.36 -15.22 -11.18
C LYS A 3 -20.35 -14.06 -11.16
N ARG A 4 -21.42 -14.11 -11.95
CA ARG A 4 -22.46 -13.07 -11.97
C ARG A 4 -23.16 -12.98 -10.63
N GLN A 5 -23.40 -14.11 -9.97
CA GLN A 5 -24.05 -14.16 -8.66
C GLN A 5 -23.23 -13.53 -7.56
N ARG A 6 -21.91 -13.73 -7.59
CA ARG A 6 -20.99 -13.12 -6.63
C ARG A 6 -20.97 -11.58 -6.72
N ILE A 7 -21.29 -11.03 -7.89
CA ILE A 7 -21.44 -9.57 -8.07
C ILE A 7 -22.80 -9.10 -7.54
N LEU A 8 -23.87 -9.80 -7.87
CA LEU A 8 -25.23 -9.39 -7.49
C LEU A 8 -25.53 -9.61 -6.01
N LYS A 9 -25.11 -10.73 -5.45
CA LYS A 9 -25.28 -11.10 -4.04
C LYS A 9 -24.04 -11.82 -3.51
N PRO A 10 -23.00 -11.09 -3.06
CA PRO A 10 -21.80 -11.70 -2.52
C PRO A 10 -22.11 -12.46 -1.23
N CYS A 11 -21.85 -13.77 -1.24
CA CYS A 11 -22.05 -14.67 -0.10
C CYS A 11 -21.11 -15.87 -0.17
N SER A 12 -21.13 -16.79 0.79
CA SER A 12 -20.31 -18.01 0.75
C SER A 12 -20.64 -18.87 -0.49
N LYS A 13 -19.73 -19.76 -0.87
CA LYS A 13 -19.95 -20.72 -1.97
C LYS A 13 -21.20 -21.57 -1.73
N TYR A 14 -21.37 -22.05 -0.49
CA TYR A 14 -22.53 -22.82 -0.06
C TYR A 14 -23.84 -22.01 -0.25
N LYS A 15 -23.92 -20.82 0.33
CA LYS A 15 -25.09 -19.94 0.16
C LYS A 15 -25.36 -19.58 -1.30
N THR A 16 -24.31 -19.31 -2.08
CA THR A 16 -24.48 -19.03 -3.50
C THR A 16 -25.17 -20.21 -4.21
N TYR A 17 -24.74 -21.44 -3.94
CA TYR A 17 -25.28 -22.62 -4.59
C TYR A 17 -26.72 -22.96 -4.12
N PHE A 18 -26.94 -23.00 -2.82
CA PHE A 18 -28.23 -23.47 -2.27
C PHE A 18 -29.28 -22.36 -2.12
N GLU A 19 -28.89 -21.08 -1.94
CA GLU A 19 -29.83 -20.01 -1.63
C GLU A 19 -29.92 -18.93 -2.72
N VAL A 20 -29.03 -18.90 -3.72
CA VAL A 20 -29.05 -17.88 -4.76
C VAL A 20 -29.27 -18.48 -6.16
N ILE A 21 -28.52 -19.50 -6.53
CA ILE A 21 -28.62 -20.13 -7.85
C ILE A 21 -30.03 -20.67 -8.15
N PRO A 22 -30.77 -21.29 -7.21
CA PRO A 22 -32.14 -21.77 -7.48
C PRO A 22 -33.14 -20.69 -7.89
N TYR A 23 -32.89 -19.44 -7.56
CA TYR A 23 -33.75 -18.28 -7.89
C TYR A 23 -33.36 -17.54 -9.16
N LEU A 24 -32.44 -18.11 -9.94
CA LEU A 24 -32.06 -17.52 -11.22
C LEU A 24 -33.05 -17.93 -12.32
N GLU A 25 -33.27 -17.00 -13.26
CA GLU A 25 -34.09 -17.27 -14.45
C GLU A 25 -33.54 -18.42 -15.31
N SER A 26 -32.23 -18.63 -15.32
CA SER A 26 -31.58 -19.70 -16.05
C SER A 26 -31.23 -20.87 -15.11
N PRO A 27 -31.87 -22.04 -15.27
CA PRO A 27 -31.55 -23.20 -14.45
C PRO A 27 -30.11 -23.67 -14.66
N CYS A 28 -29.45 -24.02 -13.57
CA CYS A 28 -28.08 -24.53 -13.58
C CYS A 28 -28.11 -26.06 -13.34
N CYS A 29 -27.61 -26.81 -14.30
CA CYS A 29 -27.59 -28.29 -14.27
C CYS A 29 -26.22 -28.80 -13.78
N PHE A 30 -25.73 -28.35 -12.63
CA PHE A 30 -24.51 -28.87 -12.02
C PHE A 30 -24.66 -29.06 -10.51
N SER A 31 -23.94 -30.01 -9.95
CA SER A 31 -23.93 -30.30 -8.52
C SER A 31 -23.03 -29.29 -7.77
N TYR A 32 -23.16 -29.28 -6.44
CA TYR A 32 -22.27 -28.47 -5.59
C TYR A 32 -20.80 -28.90 -5.71
N ASP A 33 -20.55 -30.21 -5.85
CA ASP A 33 -19.20 -30.74 -6.05
C ASP A 33 -18.60 -30.29 -7.39
N GLN A 34 -19.38 -30.31 -8.47
CA GLN A 34 -18.96 -29.75 -9.75
C GLN A 34 -18.68 -28.27 -9.69
N LEU A 35 -19.39 -27.50 -8.83
CA LEU A 35 -19.05 -26.11 -8.57
C LEU A 35 -17.66 -25.99 -7.92
N LEU A 36 -17.36 -26.82 -6.92
CA LEU A 36 -16.08 -26.83 -6.23
C LEU A 36 -14.93 -27.26 -7.15
N GLU A 37 -15.12 -28.30 -7.96
CA GLU A 37 -14.16 -28.73 -8.99
C GLU A 37 -13.87 -27.62 -9.99
N GLY A 38 -14.91 -26.92 -10.47
CA GLY A 38 -14.74 -25.76 -11.35
C GLY A 38 -13.95 -24.62 -10.70
N LEU A 39 -14.11 -24.41 -9.39
CA LEU A 39 -13.33 -23.42 -8.65
C LEU A 39 -11.86 -23.85 -8.49
N SER A 40 -11.59 -25.13 -8.25
CA SER A 40 -10.22 -25.68 -8.25
C SER A 40 -9.56 -25.48 -9.61
N TYR A 41 -10.25 -25.82 -10.68
CA TYR A 41 -9.76 -25.59 -12.04
C TYR A 41 -9.41 -24.12 -12.31
N PHE A 42 -10.23 -23.17 -11.82
CA PHE A 42 -9.91 -21.75 -11.91
C PHE A 42 -8.68 -21.37 -11.08
N GLY A 43 -8.48 -21.98 -9.93
CA GLY A 43 -7.29 -21.78 -9.09
C GLY A 43 -6.03 -22.25 -9.80
N ASP A 44 -6.05 -23.48 -10.33
CA ASP A 44 -4.90 -24.09 -11.02
C ASP A 44 -4.53 -23.36 -12.31
N ASN A 45 -5.48 -22.67 -12.94
CA ASN A 45 -5.30 -21.94 -14.19
C ASN A 45 -5.40 -20.41 -14.05
N TYR A 46 -5.24 -19.86 -12.83
CA TYR A 46 -5.54 -18.43 -12.58
C TYR A 46 -4.70 -17.49 -13.44
N GLU A 47 -3.42 -17.77 -13.67
CA GLU A 47 -2.55 -16.92 -14.50
C GLU A 47 -3.04 -16.83 -15.95
N LYS A 48 -3.44 -17.98 -16.53
CA LYS A 48 -4.00 -18.02 -17.90
C LYS A 48 -5.34 -17.29 -17.97
N ILE A 49 -6.15 -17.38 -16.94
CA ILE A 49 -7.45 -16.69 -16.87
C ILE A 49 -7.23 -15.18 -16.76
N VAL A 50 -6.28 -14.73 -15.94
CA VAL A 50 -5.88 -13.31 -15.85
C VAL A 50 -5.38 -12.78 -17.18
N GLU A 51 -4.57 -13.57 -17.90
CA GLU A 51 -4.06 -13.20 -19.24
C GLU A 51 -5.19 -13.03 -20.25
N ILE A 52 -6.11 -14.00 -20.33
CA ILE A 52 -7.29 -13.93 -21.23
C ILE A 52 -8.14 -12.72 -20.86
N PHE A 53 -8.35 -12.47 -19.56
CA PHE A 53 -9.15 -11.34 -19.10
C PHE A 53 -8.50 -10.00 -19.48
N SER A 54 -7.19 -9.84 -19.26
CA SER A 54 -6.43 -8.65 -19.65
C SER A 54 -6.51 -8.41 -21.18
N LYS A 55 -6.36 -9.48 -21.98
CA LYS A 55 -6.47 -9.39 -23.43
C LYS A 55 -7.86 -8.90 -23.87
N LEU A 56 -8.93 -9.53 -23.38
CA LEU A 56 -10.30 -9.15 -23.69
C LEU A 56 -10.64 -7.71 -23.22
N THR A 57 -10.11 -7.32 -22.07
CA THR A 57 -10.28 -5.97 -21.54
C THR A 57 -9.59 -4.94 -22.44
N ASN A 58 -8.36 -5.25 -22.89
CA ASN A 58 -7.63 -4.39 -23.83
C ASN A 58 -8.36 -4.26 -25.18
N GLU A 59 -8.84 -5.38 -25.73
CA GLU A 59 -9.59 -5.38 -26.99
C GLU A 59 -10.88 -4.54 -26.91
N LYS A 60 -11.54 -4.55 -25.74
CA LYS A 60 -12.83 -3.88 -25.55
C LYS A 60 -12.71 -2.40 -25.16
N TYR A 61 -11.77 -2.05 -24.29
CA TYR A 61 -11.68 -0.73 -23.68
C TYR A 61 -10.44 0.07 -24.07
N GLY A 62 -9.43 -0.56 -24.66
CA GLY A 62 -8.10 0.01 -24.84
C GLY A 62 -7.40 0.24 -23.51
N LEU A 63 -6.24 -0.35 -23.30
CA LEU A 63 -5.48 -0.11 -22.08
C LEU A 63 -4.59 1.12 -22.23
N HIS A 64 -4.47 1.88 -21.14
CA HIS A 64 -3.64 3.08 -21.06
C HIS A 64 -2.48 2.87 -20.08
N PRO A 65 -1.40 2.17 -20.47
CA PRO A 65 -0.31 1.78 -19.57
C PRO A 65 0.68 2.93 -19.26
N SER A 66 0.39 4.16 -19.65
CA SER A 66 1.24 5.33 -19.34
C SER A 66 1.43 5.57 -17.84
N VAL A 67 0.42 5.22 -17.04
CA VAL A 67 0.45 5.22 -15.58
C VAL A 67 -0.02 3.85 -15.09
N GLY A 68 0.69 3.27 -14.14
CA GLY A 68 0.35 2.00 -13.50
C GLY A 68 0.20 2.17 -12.00
N TYR A 69 -1.02 2.06 -11.48
CA TYR A 69 -1.32 2.10 -10.04
C TYR A 69 -1.14 0.72 -9.44
N PHE A 70 -0.24 0.58 -8.50
CA PHE A 70 0.02 -0.70 -7.85
C PHE A 70 -0.17 -0.62 -6.34
N ASP A 71 -0.98 -1.54 -5.82
CA ASP A 71 -1.14 -1.74 -4.38
C ASP A 71 -1.20 -3.24 -4.05
N CYS A 72 -0.85 -3.56 -2.80
CA CYS A 72 -0.97 -4.89 -2.25
C CYS A 72 -2.05 -4.90 -1.17
N THR A 73 -2.80 -5.98 -1.14
CA THR A 73 -3.71 -6.29 -0.03
C THR A 73 -3.47 -7.71 0.46
N ASN A 74 -4.10 -8.10 1.56
CA ASN A 74 -4.06 -9.47 2.02
C ASN A 74 -5.45 -9.98 2.40
N PHE A 75 -5.62 -11.30 2.27
CA PHE A 75 -6.80 -12.02 2.70
C PHE A 75 -6.41 -12.95 3.83
N TYR A 76 -7.11 -12.93 4.94
CA TYR A 76 -6.90 -13.86 6.04
C TYR A 76 -7.77 -15.10 5.92
N PHE A 77 -7.29 -16.18 6.50
CA PHE A 77 -7.96 -17.47 6.52
C PHE A 77 -8.04 -17.97 7.97
N GLU A 78 -9.24 -18.20 8.47
CA GLU A 78 -9.48 -18.76 9.80
C GLU A 78 -9.17 -20.27 9.79
N ILE A 79 -7.89 -20.61 9.74
CA ILE A 79 -7.36 -21.97 9.73
C ILE A 79 -6.21 -22.09 10.74
N ASP A 80 -6.07 -23.27 11.34
CA ASP A 80 -5.04 -23.52 12.35
C ASP A 80 -3.66 -23.78 11.74
N LYS A 81 -3.63 -24.43 10.57
CA LYS A 81 -2.38 -24.85 9.91
C LYS A 81 -2.08 -24.01 8.69
N GLU A 82 -0.81 -23.66 8.56
CA GLU A 82 -0.27 -23.02 7.36
C GLU A 82 -0.09 -24.06 6.22
N ASP A 83 -0.12 -23.57 4.99
CA ASP A 83 0.28 -24.31 3.80
C ASP A 83 1.30 -23.49 2.98
N ASP A 84 1.51 -23.84 1.71
CA ASP A 84 2.56 -23.23 0.89
C ASP A 84 2.30 -21.73 0.62
N ILE A 85 1.05 -21.28 0.55
CA ILE A 85 0.68 -19.91 0.24
C ILE A 85 0.02 -19.18 1.42
N ARG A 86 -0.77 -19.89 2.25
CA ARG A 86 -1.42 -19.32 3.43
C ARG A 86 -0.43 -19.36 4.60
N LYS A 87 0.29 -18.25 4.80
CA LYS A 87 1.35 -18.09 5.81
C LYS A 87 1.01 -17.00 6.80
N LYS A 88 1.45 -17.16 8.04
CA LYS A 88 1.38 -16.10 9.05
C LYS A 88 2.39 -15.01 8.70
N GLY A 89 1.93 -13.77 8.66
CA GLY A 89 2.75 -12.62 8.28
C GLY A 89 2.13 -11.29 8.72
N PRO A 90 2.73 -10.17 8.32
CA PRO A 90 2.21 -8.84 8.65
C PRO A 90 0.82 -8.64 8.03
N SER A 91 -0.23 -8.78 8.83
CA SER A 91 -1.60 -8.54 8.39
C SER A 91 -1.95 -7.06 8.51
N LYS A 92 -2.59 -6.48 7.48
CA LYS A 92 -3.12 -5.10 7.51
C LYS A 92 -4.20 -4.93 8.60
N GLU A 93 -4.84 -6.02 9.02
CA GLU A 93 -5.87 -6.05 10.06
C GLU A 93 -5.33 -6.46 11.45
N ASN A 94 -3.99 -6.60 11.60
CA ASN A 94 -3.34 -7.06 12.84
C ASN A 94 -3.85 -8.42 13.35
N ARG A 95 -4.27 -9.31 12.42
CA ARG A 95 -4.69 -10.67 12.74
C ARG A 95 -3.51 -11.62 12.84
N LYS A 96 -3.67 -12.70 13.62
CA LYS A 96 -2.69 -13.78 13.77
C LYS A 96 -2.95 -14.95 12.81
N ASP A 97 -4.06 -14.90 12.08
CA ASP A 97 -4.45 -15.94 11.12
C ASP A 97 -3.51 -15.95 9.91
N PRO A 98 -3.30 -17.11 9.25
CA PRO A 98 -2.59 -17.16 7.98
C PRO A 98 -3.22 -16.27 6.93
N ILE A 99 -2.39 -15.58 6.16
CA ILE A 99 -2.81 -14.67 5.10
C ILE A 99 -2.22 -15.06 3.75
N VAL A 100 -2.88 -14.59 2.69
CA VAL A 100 -2.36 -14.61 1.31
C VAL A 100 -2.30 -13.16 0.83
N GLY A 101 -1.16 -12.75 0.28
CA GLY A 101 -0.99 -11.45 -0.33
C GLY A 101 -1.50 -11.44 -1.77
N LEU A 102 -2.05 -10.31 -2.18
CA LEU A 102 -2.45 -10.00 -3.55
C LEU A 102 -1.85 -8.65 -3.95
N GLY A 103 -0.98 -8.65 -4.96
CA GLY A 103 -0.55 -7.45 -5.66
C GLY A 103 -1.44 -7.21 -6.88
N LEU A 104 -1.97 -6.01 -7.04
CA LEU A 104 -2.84 -5.62 -8.15
C LEU A 104 -2.27 -4.40 -8.86
N LEU A 105 -2.16 -4.48 -10.19
CA LEU A 105 -1.77 -3.37 -11.05
C LEU A 105 -2.98 -2.92 -11.88
N LEU A 106 -3.26 -1.62 -11.83
CA LEU A 106 -4.29 -0.96 -12.62
C LEU A 106 -3.63 -0.04 -13.64
N ASP A 107 -4.27 0.20 -14.78
CA ASP A 107 -3.84 1.21 -15.75
C ASP A 107 -4.26 2.64 -15.36
N ALA A 108 -4.00 3.63 -16.23
CA ALA A 108 -4.36 5.03 -16.01
C ALA A 108 -5.88 5.25 -15.79
N ASN A 109 -6.72 4.38 -16.33
CA ASN A 109 -8.18 4.41 -16.15
C ASN A 109 -8.65 3.55 -14.97
N GLN A 110 -7.73 3.09 -14.11
CA GLN A 110 -7.99 2.21 -12.97
C GLN A 110 -8.58 0.84 -13.38
N ILE A 111 -8.28 0.37 -14.60
CA ILE A 111 -8.67 -0.95 -15.07
C ILE A 111 -7.58 -1.96 -14.66
N PRO A 112 -7.94 -3.09 -14.01
CA PRO A 112 -6.98 -4.13 -13.67
C PRO A 112 -6.30 -4.73 -14.89
N ILE A 113 -4.96 -4.68 -14.94
CA ILE A 113 -4.14 -5.19 -16.04
C ILE A 113 -3.19 -6.31 -15.61
N GLY A 114 -2.92 -6.44 -14.33
CA GLY A 114 -2.06 -7.49 -13.81
C GLY A 114 -2.29 -7.75 -12.33
N MET A 115 -2.03 -8.99 -11.93
CA MET A 115 -2.11 -9.39 -10.52
C MET A 115 -1.11 -10.50 -10.21
N GLU A 116 -0.74 -10.60 -8.95
CA GLU A 116 0.09 -11.69 -8.43
C GLU A 116 -0.37 -12.07 -7.02
N LEU A 117 -0.54 -13.38 -6.78
CA LEU A 117 -0.74 -13.93 -5.45
C LEU A 117 0.63 -14.33 -4.89
N PHE A 118 0.85 -14.08 -3.60
CA PHE A 118 2.10 -14.41 -2.93
C PHE A 118 1.86 -14.86 -1.49
N PRO A 119 2.78 -15.67 -0.92
CA PRO A 119 2.68 -16.14 0.46
C PRO A 119 2.64 -15.00 1.46
N GLY A 120 1.81 -15.15 2.49
CA GLY A 120 1.54 -14.09 3.48
C GLY A 120 2.75 -13.64 4.30
N ASN A 121 3.81 -14.42 4.34
CA ASN A 121 5.08 -14.08 5.01
C ASN A 121 6.11 -13.40 4.09
N GLU A 122 5.80 -13.23 2.81
CA GLU A 122 6.67 -12.56 1.86
C GLU A 122 6.52 -11.03 1.89
N SER A 123 7.58 -10.34 1.50
CA SER A 123 7.57 -8.88 1.38
C SER A 123 6.81 -8.43 0.14
N GLU A 124 5.97 -7.41 0.28
CA GLU A 124 5.23 -6.79 -0.84
C GLU A 124 6.16 -6.08 -1.86
N LYS A 125 7.36 -5.65 -1.43
CA LYS A 125 8.25 -4.84 -2.26
C LYS A 125 8.70 -5.47 -3.59
N PRO A 126 9.03 -6.79 -3.66
CA PRO A 126 9.39 -7.44 -4.93
C PRO A 126 8.20 -7.64 -5.87
N ILE A 127 6.98 -7.72 -5.34
CA ILE A 127 5.79 -8.11 -6.11
C ILE A 127 5.50 -7.11 -7.24
N LEU A 128 5.66 -5.81 -6.98
CA LEU A 128 5.57 -4.77 -8.02
C LEU A 128 6.46 -5.11 -9.23
N ARG A 129 7.73 -5.44 -8.99
CA ARG A 129 8.68 -5.75 -10.05
C ARG A 129 8.32 -7.02 -10.81
N ASN A 130 7.83 -8.03 -10.10
CA ASN A 130 7.42 -9.30 -10.69
C ASN A 130 6.23 -9.12 -11.63
N VAL A 131 5.19 -8.41 -11.19
CA VAL A 131 4.01 -8.12 -12.02
C VAL A 131 4.40 -7.37 -13.29
N ILE A 132 5.21 -6.31 -13.15
CA ILE A 132 5.64 -5.51 -14.31
C ILE A 132 6.50 -6.33 -15.28
N LYS A 133 7.46 -7.13 -14.77
CA LYS A 133 8.26 -8.03 -15.62
C LYS A 133 7.40 -9.01 -16.40
N LYS A 134 6.42 -9.65 -15.75
CA LYS A 134 5.49 -10.58 -16.40
C LYS A 134 4.70 -9.89 -17.52
N LEU A 135 4.18 -8.69 -17.28
CA LEU A 135 3.39 -7.95 -18.26
C LEU A 135 4.24 -7.47 -19.45
N LYS A 136 5.45 -6.96 -19.19
CA LYS A 136 6.38 -6.56 -20.27
C LYS A 136 6.85 -7.76 -21.10
N ALA A 137 7.17 -8.88 -20.48
CA ALA A 137 7.57 -10.11 -21.15
C ALA A 137 6.47 -10.65 -22.10
N LYS A 138 5.20 -10.47 -21.75
CA LYS A 138 4.04 -10.83 -22.58
C LYS A 138 3.62 -9.74 -23.57
N ASN A 139 4.37 -8.65 -23.72
CA ASN A 139 4.05 -7.49 -24.54
C ASN A 139 2.67 -6.85 -24.25
N GLN A 140 2.17 -7.01 -23.02
CA GLN A 140 0.89 -6.42 -22.57
C GLN A 140 1.06 -4.94 -22.19
N ILE A 141 2.28 -4.53 -21.79
CA ILE A 141 2.66 -3.15 -21.56
C ILE A 141 3.82 -2.81 -22.50
N LYS A 142 3.67 -1.73 -23.28
CA LYS A 142 4.70 -1.20 -24.18
C LYS A 142 4.99 0.25 -23.85
N GLY A 143 6.26 0.64 -24.06
CA GLY A 143 6.70 2.01 -23.80
C GLY A 143 6.96 2.31 -22.31
N LYS A 144 7.08 3.60 -22.00
CA LYS A 144 7.31 4.10 -20.64
C LYS A 144 6.03 4.06 -19.83
N THR A 145 6.11 3.51 -18.63
CA THR A 145 5.03 3.52 -17.64
C THR A 145 5.50 4.23 -16.38
N ILE A 146 4.68 5.10 -15.80
CA ILE A 146 4.92 5.71 -14.48
C ILE A 146 4.27 4.81 -13.44
N HIS A 147 5.08 4.16 -12.61
CA HIS A 147 4.58 3.29 -11.54
C HIS A 147 4.19 4.13 -10.32
N VAL A 148 2.91 4.09 -9.96
CA VAL A 148 2.37 4.80 -8.79
C VAL A 148 2.13 3.79 -7.68
N ALA A 149 2.70 4.04 -6.50
CA ALA A 149 2.55 3.17 -5.35
C ALA A 149 2.70 3.91 -4.02
N ASP A 150 2.24 3.26 -2.95
CA ASP A 150 2.31 3.80 -1.61
C ASP A 150 3.73 3.73 -0.99
N LYS A 151 3.87 4.27 0.23
CA LYS A 151 5.13 4.31 0.97
C LYS A 151 5.70 2.93 1.32
N GLY A 152 4.86 1.90 1.42
CA GLY A 152 5.28 0.53 1.71
C GLY A 152 6.13 -0.06 0.58
N LEU A 153 5.84 0.37 -0.65
CA LEU A 153 6.52 -0.07 -1.88
C LEU A 153 7.69 0.86 -2.29
N ASN A 154 7.84 2.01 -1.64
CA ASN A 154 8.95 2.94 -1.88
C ASN A 154 10.25 2.37 -1.30
N CYS A 155 11.03 1.73 -2.13
CA CYS A 155 12.36 1.23 -1.79
C CYS A 155 13.36 1.47 -2.94
N ALA A 156 14.64 1.48 -2.60
CA ALA A 156 15.72 1.73 -3.57
C ALA A 156 15.65 0.77 -4.76
N GLN A 157 15.36 -0.51 -4.52
CA GLN A 157 15.26 -1.53 -5.57
C GLN A 157 14.12 -1.27 -6.56
N ASN A 158 12.94 -0.77 -6.10
CA ASN A 158 11.84 -0.44 -6.98
C ASN A 158 12.15 0.80 -7.83
N ILE A 159 12.82 1.79 -7.25
CA ILE A 159 13.30 2.99 -7.96
C ILE A 159 14.34 2.63 -9.02
N ALA A 160 15.35 1.83 -8.65
CA ALA A 160 16.37 1.35 -9.59
C ALA A 160 15.74 0.56 -10.73
N PHE A 161 14.84 -0.37 -10.42
CA PHE A 161 14.11 -1.17 -11.40
C PHE A 161 13.35 -0.30 -12.41
N SER A 162 12.63 0.73 -11.96
CA SER A 162 11.93 1.65 -12.86
C SER A 162 12.92 2.35 -13.79
N LYS A 163 14.04 2.85 -13.26
CA LYS A 163 15.08 3.52 -14.06
C LYS A 163 15.75 2.59 -15.08
N GLU A 164 16.10 1.37 -14.71
CA GLU A 164 16.73 0.38 -15.58
C GLU A 164 15.82 -0.04 -16.73
N ASN A 165 14.50 -0.05 -16.53
CA ASN A 165 13.51 -0.39 -17.55
C ASN A 165 13.03 0.82 -18.39
N GLY A 166 13.61 2.01 -18.19
CA GLY A 166 13.18 3.23 -18.86
C GLY A 166 11.80 3.74 -18.40
N ASP A 167 11.33 3.23 -17.24
CA ASP A 167 10.05 3.62 -16.64
C ASP A 167 10.20 4.82 -15.69
N GLY A 168 9.07 5.45 -15.39
CA GLY A 168 8.95 6.43 -14.33
C GLY A 168 8.46 5.81 -13.02
N TYR A 169 8.49 6.61 -11.97
CA TYR A 169 7.87 6.28 -10.69
C TYR A 169 7.26 7.52 -10.05
N LEU A 170 6.22 7.28 -9.25
CA LEU A 170 5.58 8.25 -8.37
C LEU A 170 5.18 7.52 -7.09
N PHE A 171 6.01 7.64 -6.05
CA PHE A 171 5.81 6.93 -4.79
C PHE A 171 5.60 7.90 -3.65
N SER A 172 4.75 7.54 -2.68
CA SER A 172 4.76 8.28 -1.44
C SER A 172 5.94 7.88 -0.55
N LYS A 173 6.37 8.80 0.30
CA LYS A 173 7.50 8.62 1.22
C LYS A 173 7.13 9.15 2.60
N SER A 174 7.48 8.38 3.63
CA SER A 174 7.24 8.83 5.01
C SER A 174 8.14 10.01 5.36
N VAL A 175 7.55 11.14 5.73
CA VAL A 175 8.28 12.33 6.16
C VAL A 175 9.08 12.06 7.44
N LYS A 176 8.58 11.20 8.32
CA LYS A 176 9.22 10.86 9.59
C LYS A 176 10.55 10.12 9.43
N SER A 177 10.72 9.38 8.34
CA SER A 177 11.92 8.59 8.04
C SER A 177 12.96 9.33 7.21
N LEU A 178 12.75 10.61 6.91
CA LEU A 178 13.68 11.43 6.16
C LEU A 178 14.93 11.78 6.97
N PRO A 179 16.08 12.06 6.31
CA PRO A 179 17.23 12.72 6.94
C PRO A 179 16.86 14.09 7.54
N GLU A 180 17.57 14.52 8.57
CA GLU A 180 17.24 15.77 9.29
C GLU A 180 17.23 17.00 8.37
N LYS A 181 18.17 17.11 7.42
CA LYS A 181 18.16 18.19 6.41
C LYS A 181 16.84 18.27 5.65
N GLU A 182 16.32 17.12 5.22
CA GLU A 182 15.07 17.04 4.48
C GLU A 182 13.86 17.34 5.38
N LYS A 183 13.87 16.85 6.64
CA LYS A 183 12.83 17.18 7.63
C LYS A 183 12.77 18.68 7.91
N THR A 184 13.93 19.32 8.04
CA THR A 184 14.01 20.77 8.23
C THR A 184 13.40 21.49 7.03
N TRP A 185 13.73 21.10 5.79
CA TRP A 185 13.13 21.66 4.59
C TRP A 185 11.61 21.44 4.56
N VAL A 186 11.12 20.26 4.90
CA VAL A 186 9.67 19.97 4.95
C VAL A 186 8.94 20.92 5.89
N LEU A 187 9.51 21.16 7.08
CA LEU A 187 8.87 21.95 8.13
C LEU A 187 9.09 23.48 7.99
N LEU A 188 10.03 23.88 7.14
CA LEU A 188 10.32 25.29 6.91
C LEU A 188 9.09 26.00 6.34
N ASP A 189 8.55 26.95 7.10
CA ASP A 189 7.45 27.82 6.64
C ASP A 189 8.05 29.05 5.97
N ASN A 190 8.09 29.02 4.65
CA ASN A 190 8.66 30.03 3.77
C ASN A 190 7.74 30.27 2.57
N ASP A 191 8.11 31.21 1.71
CA ASP A 191 7.32 31.62 0.53
C ASP A 191 7.22 30.56 -0.58
N ASP A 192 7.95 29.42 -0.45
CA ASP A 192 7.86 28.33 -1.43
C ASP A 192 6.52 27.57 -1.34
N TRP A 193 5.79 27.73 -0.25
CA TRP A 193 4.49 27.08 -0.07
C TRP A 193 3.41 27.72 -0.95
N LYS A 194 2.74 26.90 -1.73
CA LYS A 194 1.56 27.27 -2.53
C LYS A 194 0.29 26.71 -1.89
N ASP A 195 -0.70 27.55 -1.68
CA ASP A 195 -1.96 27.21 -1.08
C ASP A 195 -3.00 26.80 -2.14
N VAL A 196 -3.71 25.70 -1.89
CA VAL A 196 -4.90 25.30 -2.65
C VAL A 196 -6.11 25.48 -1.75
N ARG A 197 -7.02 26.36 -2.16
CA ARG A 197 -8.21 26.74 -1.39
C ARG A 197 -9.49 26.35 -2.12
N SER A 198 -10.54 26.07 -1.36
CA SER A 198 -11.89 25.89 -1.88
C SER A 198 -12.53 27.24 -2.25
N ARG A 199 -13.71 27.19 -2.86
CA ARG A 199 -14.44 28.40 -3.29
C ARG A 199 -14.80 29.34 -2.15
N ASP A 200 -14.98 28.83 -0.95
CA ASP A 200 -15.25 29.59 0.29
C ASP A 200 -13.99 30.11 0.99
N GLY A 201 -12.81 29.95 0.37
CA GLY A 201 -11.52 30.38 0.92
C GLY A 201 -10.88 29.41 1.91
N THR A 202 -11.51 28.28 2.25
CA THR A 202 -10.94 27.29 3.17
C THR A 202 -9.69 26.63 2.57
N LEU A 203 -8.61 26.55 3.34
CA LEU A 203 -7.39 25.86 2.93
C LEU A 203 -7.66 24.34 2.82
N LEU A 204 -7.56 23.81 1.61
CA LEU A 204 -7.68 22.36 1.36
C LEU A 204 -6.35 21.65 1.66
N TYR A 205 -5.29 22.15 1.06
CA TYR A 205 -3.91 21.73 1.31
C TYR A 205 -2.94 22.79 0.81
N ARG A 206 -1.71 22.71 1.25
CA ARG A 206 -0.59 23.49 0.70
C ARG A 206 0.50 22.54 0.24
N TYR A 207 1.31 22.97 -0.70
CA TYR A 207 2.40 22.16 -1.23
C TYR A 207 3.62 23.01 -1.58
N LYS A 208 4.78 22.35 -1.61
CA LYS A 208 6.02 22.87 -2.19
C LYS A 208 6.83 21.72 -2.79
N SER A 209 7.70 22.01 -3.73
CA SER A 209 8.52 21.01 -4.40
C SER A 209 9.99 21.41 -4.53
N CYS A 210 10.86 20.44 -4.73
CA CYS A 210 12.24 20.64 -5.12
C CYS A 210 12.67 19.58 -6.13
N VAL A 211 13.67 19.87 -6.94
CA VAL A 211 14.32 18.93 -7.86
C VAL A 211 15.79 18.88 -7.53
N GLU A 212 16.24 17.77 -6.95
CA GLU A 212 17.62 17.58 -6.51
C GLU A 212 18.09 16.13 -6.76
N LYS A 213 19.37 15.86 -6.50
CA LYS A 213 19.94 14.52 -6.51
C LYS A 213 19.83 13.92 -5.11
N PHE A 214 19.18 12.76 -5.01
CA PHE A 214 19.00 12.04 -3.76
C PHE A 214 19.70 10.68 -3.79
N PRO A 215 20.40 10.30 -2.70
CA PRO A 215 21.10 9.02 -2.61
C PRO A 215 20.12 7.88 -2.29
N TYR A 216 20.32 6.77 -2.96
CA TYR A 216 19.63 5.50 -2.70
C TYR A 216 20.66 4.40 -2.53
N THR A 217 20.60 3.72 -1.40
CA THR A 217 21.53 2.62 -1.08
C THR A 217 20.82 1.29 -1.25
N PHE A 218 21.39 0.40 -2.02
CA PHE A 218 20.92 -0.97 -2.22
C PHE A 218 22.06 -1.94 -1.96
N GLU A 219 21.69 -3.17 -1.70
CA GLU A 219 22.62 -4.28 -1.58
C GLU A 219 22.60 -5.09 -2.89
N ILE A 220 23.79 -5.24 -3.49
CA ILE A 220 24.02 -6.06 -4.69
C ILE A 220 25.17 -7.00 -4.34
N ASP A 221 24.95 -8.30 -4.44
CA ASP A 221 25.95 -9.35 -4.15
C ASP A 221 26.62 -9.16 -2.77
N GLY A 222 25.82 -8.86 -1.74
CA GLY A 222 26.31 -8.64 -0.36
C GLY A 222 27.08 -7.34 -0.15
N LYS A 223 27.17 -6.46 -1.17
CA LYS A 223 27.84 -5.16 -1.07
C LYS A 223 26.84 -4.02 -1.16
N LYS A 224 26.97 -3.07 -0.23
CA LYS A 224 26.18 -1.83 -0.28
C LYS A 224 26.70 -0.92 -1.39
N LYS A 225 25.82 -0.52 -2.32
CA LYS A 225 26.09 0.42 -3.39
C LYS A 225 25.11 1.61 -3.26
N THR A 226 25.62 2.83 -3.31
CA THR A 226 24.80 4.04 -3.32
C THR A 226 24.84 4.68 -4.70
N LEU A 227 23.65 4.90 -5.27
CA LEU A 227 23.46 5.67 -6.50
C LEU A 227 22.63 6.91 -6.19
N CYS A 228 22.95 8.01 -6.89
CA CYS A 228 22.17 9.24 -6.78
C CYS A 228 21.27 9.39 -8.01
N PHE A 229 19.98 9.58 -7.76
CA PHE A 229 19.02 9.86 -8.82
C PHE A 229 18.51 11.30 -8.69
N THR A 230 18.40 12.00 -9.81
CA THR A 230 17.67 13.27 -9.85
C THR A 230 16.19 12.97 -9.84
N GLU A 231 15.49 13.48 -8.84
CA GLU A 231 14.05 13.31 -8.68
C GLU A 231 13.40 14.61 -8.21
N LYS A 232 12.11 14.73 -8.47
CA LYS A 232 11.27 15.78 -7.91
C LYS A 232 10.58 15.25 -6.65
N ARG A 233 10.62 16.05 -5.60
CA ARG A 233 9.94 15.79 -4.33
C ARG A 233 8.89 16.85 -4.11
N LEU A 234 7.65 16.40 -3.93
CA LEU A 234 6.50 17.23 -3.63
C LEU A 234 6.05 16.95 -2.20
N VAL A 235 6.15 17.94 -1.35
CA VAL A 235 5.62 17.90 0.02
C VAL A 235 4.25 18.53 0.03
N THR A 236 3.30 17.90 0.70
CA THR A 236 1.96 18.42 0.93
C THR A 236 1.66 18.49 2.41
N TYR A 237 0.88 19.48 2.82
CA TYR A 237 0.30 19.58 4.16
C TYR A 237 -1.20 19.77 4.04
N ASN A 238 -1.97 18.88 4.67
CA ASN A 238 -3.43 18.92 4.67
C ASN A 238 -3.95 19.11 6.10
N PRO A 239 -4.62 20.26 6.40
CA PRO A 239 -5.10 20.58 7.74
C PRO A 239 -6.12 19.57 8.29
N LYS A 240 -7.02 19.05 7.42
CA LYS A 240 -8.01 18.04 7.84
C LYS A 240 -7.33 16.73 8.25
N LEU A 241 -6.36 16.28 7.45
CA LEU A 241 -5.56 15.10 7.81
C LEU A 241 -4.73 15.33 9.06
N ALA A 242 -4.17 16.53 9.24
CA ALA A 242 -3.44 16.90 10.45
C ALA A 242 -4.33 16.79 11.69
N SER A 243 -5.52 17.37 11.65
CA SER A 243 -6.49 17.32 12.76
C SER A 243 -6.93 15.90 13.07
N LYS A 244 -7.26 15.11 12.03
CA LYS A 244 -7.60 13.69 12.20
C LYS A 244 -6.45 12.92 12.85
N LYS A 245 -5.21 13.12 12.37
CA LYS A 245 -4.04 12.41 12.89
C LYS A 245 -3.70 12.80 14.32
N LYS A 246 -3.80 14.08 14.65
CA LYS A 246 -3.63 14.56 16.03
C LYS A 246 -4.65 13.94 16.98
N TYR A 247 -5.92 13.84 16.56
CA TYR A 247 -6.96 13.17 17.35
C TYR A 247 -6.67 11.68 17.56
N GLU A 248 -6.25 10.96 16.51
CA GLU A 248 -5.86 9.55 16.61
C GLU A 248 -4.68 9.36 17.59
N ILE A 249 -3.66 10.22 17.49
CA ILE A 249 -2.50 10.20 18.40
C ILE A 249 -2.97 10.47 19.83
N ALA A 250 -3.81 11.47 20.08
CA ALA A 250 -4.32 11.77 21.41
C ALA A 250 -5.06 10.58 22.02
N LYS A 251 -5.92 9.89 21.26
CA LYS A 251 -6.58 8.65 21.71
C LYS A 251 -5.58 7.52 22.04
N GLN A 252 -4.54 7.37 21.22
CA GLN A 252 -3.50 6.35 21.48
C GLN A 252 -2.72 6.67 22.76
N ILE A 253 -2.39 7.95 22.98
CA ILE A 253 -1.70 8.41 24.19
C ILE A 253 -2.57 8.18 25.43
N GLU A 254 -3.86 8.48 25.38
CA GLU A 254 -4.80 8.22 26.47
C GLU A 254 -4.82 6.73 26.85
N LYS A 255 -4.91 5.84 25.84
CA LYS A 255 -4.83 4.40 26.09
C LYS A 255 -3.47 3.98 26.67
N ALA A 256 -2.36 4.52 26.17
CA ALA A 256 -1.03 4.23 26.70
C ALA A 256 -0.88 4.69 28.15
N ARG A 257 -1.40 5.88 28.52
CA ARG A 257 -1.44 6.38 29.90
C ARG A 257 -2.21 5.46 30.82
N ASN A 258 -3.37 4.97 30.39
CA ASN A 258 -4.18 4.03 31.16
C ASN A 258 -3.42 2.72 31.42
N LEU A 259 -2.70 2.20 30.42
CA LEU A 259 -1.86 1.02 30.56
C LEU A 259 -0.66 1.28 31.50
N CYS A 260 -0.02 2.44 31.42
CA CYS A 260 1.03 2.84 32.37
C CYS A 260 0.49 2.90 33.80
N TYR A 261 -0.69 3.53 34.00
CA TYR A 261 -1.33 3.63 35.31
C TYR A 261 -1.69 2.25 35.89
N SER A 262 -2.22 1.35 35.09
CA SER A 262 -2.57 -0.02 35.47
C SER A 262 -1.35 -0.95 35.62
N GLN A 263 -0.14 -0.47 35.35
CA GLN A 263 1.09 -1.27 35.32
C GLN A 263 0.93 -2.54 34.46
N ALA A 264 0.38 -2.37 33.24
CA ALA A 264 0.15 -3.45 32.28
C ALA A 264 1.47 -4.12 31.86
N LYS A 265 1.39 -5.39 31.45
CA LYS A 265 2.55 -6.11 30.90
C LYS A 265 3.00 -5.46 29.60
N ARG A 266 4.31 -5.48 29.29
CA ARG A 266 4.88 -4.90 28.06
C ARG A 266 4.18 -5.40 26.79
N SER A 267 3.77 -6.66 26.75
CA SER A 267 3.04 -7.27 25.63
C SER A 267 1.65 -6.67 25.38
N GLU A 268 1.03 -6.06 26.39
CA GLU A 268 -0.32 -5.48 26.28
C GLU A 268 -0.33 -4.12 25.58
N TYR A 269 0.82 -3.46 25.52
CA TYR A 269 0.94 -2.16 24.84
C TYR A 269 0.87 -2.27 23.31
N GLY A 270 1.28 -3.40 22.73
CA GLY A 270 1.28 -3.56 21.27
C GLY A 270 1.87 -2.34 20.55
N ASP A 271 1.13 -1.78 19.60
CA ASP A 271 1.54 -0.58 18.84
C ASP A 271 1.65 0.71 19.70
N LEU A 272 1.07 0.72 20.90
CA LEU A 272 1.16 1.85 21.82
C LEU A 272 2.53 1.93 22.50
N GLY A 273 3.28 0.84 22.51
CA GLY A 273 4.62 0.77 23.09
C GLY A 273 5.60 1.80 22.53
N LYS A 274 5.36 2.31 21.31
CA LYS A 274 6.18 3.39 20.72
C LYS A 274 6.08 4.73 21.46
N TYR A 275 5.02 4.94 22.24
CA TYR A 275 4.80 6.15 23.05
C TYR A 275 5.22 5.98 24.51
N VAL A 276 5.92 4.88 24.82
CA VAL A 276 6.22 4.50 26.20
C VAL A 276 7.68 4.12 26.33
N ASP A 277 8.34 4.65 27.34
CA ASP A 277 9.65 4.21 27.80
C ASP A 277 9.45 3.17 28.89
N PHE A 278 10.01 1.98 28.68
CA PHE A 278 9.97 0.90 29.66
C PHE A 278 11.27 0.89 30.47
N ILE A 279 11.13 0.94 31.79
CA ILE A 279 12.24 0.75 32.73
C ILE A 279 12.18 -0.72 33.11
N ASP A 280 13.14 -1.52 32.61
CA ASP A 280 13.24 -2.93 32.97
C ASP A 280 13.66 -3.06 34.43
N GLU A 281 12.72 -3.41 35.31
CA GLU A 281 13.00 -4.07 36.58
C GLU A 281 12.68 -5.56 36.35
N ASP A 282 13.56 -6.45 36.81
CA ASP A 282 13.34 -7.90 36.79
C ASP A 282 11.99 -8.24 37.45
N GLY A 283 10.94 -8.44 36.64
CA GLY A 283 9.62 -8.76 37.15
C GLY A 283 8.49 -8.69 36.10
N GLU A 284 7.37 -9.31 36.45
CA GLU A 284 6.18 -9.45 35.56
C GLU A 284 5.48 -8.12 35.24
N LYS A 285 5.78 -7.02 35.91
CA LYS A 285 5.19 -5.69 35.70
C LYS A 285 6.29 -4.70 35.34
N ALA A 286 6.22 -4.17 34.12
CA ALA A 286 7.13 -3.13 33.69
C ALA A 286 6.74 -1.77 34.27
N LYS A 287 7.67 -1.06 34.90
CA LYS A 287 7.52 0.38 35.12
C LYS A 287 7.59 1.06 33.75
N ALA A 288 6.54 1.77 33.38
CA ALA A 288 6.40 2.41 32.10
C ALA A 288 6.07 3.89 32.28
N SER A 289 6.70 4.75 31.49
CA SER A 289 6.42 6.19 31.45
C SER A 289 6.14 6.66 30.04
N ILE A 290 5.36 7.71 29.89
CA ILE A 290 5.05 8.28 28.57
C ILE A 290 6.28 8.97 27.99
N ASN A 291 6.60 8.64 26.73
CA ASN A 291 7.68 9.27 25.97
C ASN A 291 7.16 10.52 25.26
N GLU A 292 7.23 11.66 25.93
CA GLU A 292 6.75 12.95 25.40
C GLU A 292 7.54 13.38 24.15
N SER A 293 8.84 13.08 24.07
CA SER A 293 9.67 13.39 22.89
C SER A 293 9.18 12.66 21.64
N MET A 294 8.75 11.39 21.78
CA MET A 294 8.17 10.64 20.66
C MET A 294 6.82 11.21 20.25
N ILE A 295 6.00 11.63 21.21
CA ILE A 295 4.71 12.27 20.93
C ILE A 295 4.90 13.56 20.13
N GLU A 296 5.80 14.43 20.58
CA GLU A 296 6.10 15.68 19.88
C GLU A 296 6.58 15.43 18.46
N LYS A 297 7.46 14.44 18.23
CA LYS A 297 7.90 14.02 16.89
C LYS A 297 6.72 13.56 16.02
N GLU A 298 5.80 12.77 16.56
CA GLU A 298 4.62 12.30 15.83
C GLU A 298 3.68 13.45 15.46
N LEU A 299 3.42 14.37 16.40
CA LEU A 299 2.54 15.53 16.20
C LEU A 299 3.12 16.53 15.20
N LYS A 300 4.44 16.73 15.22
CA LYS A 300 5.16 17.66 14.33
C LYS A 300 4.94 17.36 12.85
N PHE A 301 4.82 16.08 12.49
CA PHE A 301 4.63 15.66 11.10
C PHE A 301 3.17 15.29 10.77
N ALA A 302 2.22 15.57 11.66
CA ALA A 302 0.81 15.30 11.40
C ALA A 302 0.31 16.15 10.23
N GLY A 303 -0.31 15.53 9.24
CA GLY A 303 -0.84 16.19 8.04
C GLY A 303 0.16 16.36 6.90
N TYR A 304 1.45 16.10 7.12
CA TYR A 304 2.46 16.14 6.06
C TYR A 304 2.53 14.80 5.33
N ASN A 305 2.65 14.87 4.02
CA ASN A 305 2.97 13.77 3.13
C ASN A 305 4.03 14.22 2.12
N MET A 306 4.82 13.26 1.61
CA MET A 306 5.79 13.51 0.56
C MET A 306 5.58 12.53 -0.58
N LEU A 307 5.56 13.07 -1.80
CA LEU A 307 5.61 12.31 -3.04
C LEU A 307 7.00 12.47 -3.66
N VAL A 308 7.53 11.39 -4.20
CA VAL A 308 8.83 11.37 -4.89
C VAL A 308 8.62 10.81 -6.29
N THR A 309 9.16 11.49 -7.30
CA THR A 309 8.94 11.09 -8.69
C THR A 309 10.17 11.33 -9.57
N SER A 310 10.31 10.46 -10.56
CA SER A 310 11.27 10.64 -11.66
C SER A 310 10.85 11.70 -12.68
N GLU A 311 9.57 12.07 -12.68
CA GLU A 311 8.96 12.98 -13.65
C GLU A 311 9.20 14.44 -13.23
N LYS A 312 10.41 14.92 -13.50
CA LYS A 312 10.89 16.25 -13.03
C LYS A 312 10.09 17.41 -13.62
N ASP A 313 9.65 17.23 -14.86
CA ASP A 313 8.97 18.27 -15.64
C ASP A 313 7.45 18.23 -15.48
N MET A 314 6.91 17.22 -14.77
CA MET A 314 5.49 17.12 -14.44
C MET A 314 5.08 18.22 -13.46
N ASP A 315 3.95 18.87 -13.71
CA ASP A 315 3.44 19.91 -12.83
C ASP A 315 3.12 19.37 -11.42
N ASP A 316 3.27 20.20 -10.40
CA ASP A 316 3.07 19.79 -9.00
C ASP A 316 1.63 19.33 -8.71
N ILE A 317 0.66 20.00 -9.35
CA ILE A 317 -0.76 19.64 -9.20
C ILE A 317 -1.06 18.34 -9.94
N ASP A 318 -0.44 18.12 -11.10
CA ASP A 318 -0.59 16.87 -11.84
C ASP A 318 0.04 15.70 -11.09
N ILE A 319 1.19 15.90 -10.43
CA ILE A 319 1.78 14.89 -9.53
C ILE A 319 0.82 14.54 -8.40
N TYR A 320 0.24 15.57 -7.76
CA TYR A 320 -0.71 15.37 -6.67
C TYR A 320 -1.96 14.62 -7.14
N ASN A 321 -2.56 15.04 -8.26
CA ASN A 321 -3.77 14.43 -8.81
C ASN A 321 -3.52 13.00 -9.34
N THR A 322 -2.33 12.74 -9.93
CA THR A 322 -1.97 11.40 -10.39
C THR A 322 -1.81 10.42 -9.22
N TYR A 323 -1.40 10.91 -8.04
CA TYR A 323 -1.25 10.04 -6.87
C TYR A 323 -2.58 9.77 -6.14
N HIS A 324 -3.53 10.71 -6.14
CA HIS A 324 -4.80 10.67 -5.38
C HIS A 324 -6.01 10.30 -6.24
#